data_cd953a05bf55ee0d43084229f06b49d6
#
_entry.id   cd953a05bf55ee0d43084229f06b49d6
#
_cell.length_a   1.000
_cell.length_b   1.000
_cell.length_c   1.000
_cell.angle_alpha   90.00
_cell.angle_beta   90.00
_cell.angle_gamma   90.00
#
_symmetry.space_group_name_H-M   'P 1'
#
loop_
_entity.id
_entity.type
_entity.pdbx_description
1 polymer ?
#
loop_
_entity_poly.entity_id
_entity_poly.type
_entity_poly.pdbx_seq_one_letter_code
_entity_poly.pdbx_strand_id
1 'polypeptide(L)'
;TYPDIKYVCVGDGDEKNNLNSLRTQLGLEEQVIFLSKIDEKFKVALLNEADLFLMPSIIYKKSVEGFGISFVEAGSYGKGSIGGISGGEADAIKDGKTGYLCDGNDLNSIHEAVLKYFYNDNYKILGLQAKDFSKKFKWENIINQYLALI
;
A
#
# COMPACT_ATOMS: atom_id res chain seq x y z
N THR A 1 21.64 -0.34 -2.46
CA THR A 1 21.09 1.01 -2.68
C THR A 1 20.36 0.98 -4.02
N TYR A 2 19.14 1.45 -4.06
CA TYR A 2 18.32 1.53 -5.28
C TYR A 2 18.14 3.03 -5.62
N PRO A 3 19.06 3.66 -6.36
CA PRO A 3 19.07 5.11 -6.58
C PRO A 3 17.86 5.61 -7.38
N ASP A 4 17.24 4.74 -8.16
CA ASP A 4 16.12 5.10 -9.04
C ASP A 4 14.74 4.92 -8.39
N ILE A 5 14.67 4.44 -7.13
CA ILE A 5 13.40 4.33 -6.41
C ILE A 5 12.81 5.72 -6.20
N LYS A 6 11.52 5.85 -6.49
CA LYS A 6 10.69 7.01 -6.14
C LYS A 6 9.62 6.58 -5.16
N TYR A 7 9.46 7.32 -4.09
CA TYR A 7 8.37 7.15 -3.13
C TYR A 7 7.45 8.36 -3.21
N VAL A 8 6.21 8.13 -3.61
CA VAL A 8 5.18 9.16 -3.69
C VAL A 8 4.20 8.97 -2.54
N CYS A 9 4.20 9.89 -1.60
CA CYS A 9 3.28 9.92 -0.47
C CYS A 9 2.16 10.91 -0.76
N VAL A 10 0.91 10.42 -0.78
CA VAL A 10 -0.28 11.24 -1.04
C VAL A 10 -1.09 11.39 0.23
N GLY A 11 -1.29 12.61 0.67
CA GLY A 11 -2.08 12.93 1.86
C GLY A 11 -1.60 14.19 2.57
N ASP A 12 -2.38 14.61 3.53
CA ASP A 12 -2.04 15.70 4.45
C ASP A 12 -2.20 15.22 5.89
N GLY A 13 -1.38 15.75 6.80
CA GLY A 13 -1.42 15.43 8.22
C GLY A 13 -0.47 16.32 9.01
N ASP A 14 -0.56 16.23 10.33
CA ASP A 14 0.21 17.06 11.26
C ASP A 14 1.73 16.86 11.11
N GLU A 15 2.15 15.67 10.69
CA GLU A 15 3.57 15.31 10.53
C GLU A 15 4.22 15.81 9.23
N LYS A 16 3.48 16.48 8.36
CA LYS A 16 3.98 16.92 7.05
C LYS A 16 5.27 17.75 7.14
N ASN A 17 5.34 18.69 8.09
CA ASN A 17 6.52 19.53 8.26
C ASN A 17 7.72 18.71 8.78
N ASN A 18 7.49 17.80 9.72
CA ASN A 18 8.53 16.90 10.24
C ASN A 18 9.06 15.98 9.14
N LEU A 19 8.17 15.41 8.33
CA LEU A 19 8.55 14.55 7.20
C LEU A 19 9.33 15.30 6.12
N ASN A 20 8.97 16.55 5.80
CA ASN A 20 9.75 17.38 4.88
C ASN A 20 11.16 17.67 5.43
N SER A 21 11.26 18.01 6.71
CA SER A 21 12.56 18.23 7.35
C SER A 21 13.44 16.97 7.33
N LEU A 22 12.85 15.81 7.63
CA LEU A 22 13.54 14.52 7.59
C LEU A 22 14.01 14.19 6.16
N ARG A 23 13.16 14.41 5.15
CA ARG A 23 13.53 14.22 3.74
C ARG A 23 14.78 15.02 3.38
N THR A 24 14.80 16.32 3.76
CA THR A 24 15.96 17.20 3.50
C THR A 24 17.20 16.76 4.29
N GLN A 25 17.05 16.38 5.56
CA GLN A 25 18.18 15.88 6.36
C GLN A 25 18.83 14.62 5.75
N LEU A 26 18.02 13.79 5.09
CA LEU A 26 18.49 12.55 4.45
C LEU A 26 18.93 12.75 2.99
N GLY A 27 18.79 13.94 2.41
CA GLY A 27 19.11 14.24 1.02
C GLY A 27 18.25 13.46 0.02
N LEU A 28 16.95 13.28 0.33
CA LEU A 28 16.02 12.45 -0.43
C LEU A 28 15.00 13.26 -1.24
N GLU A 29 15.30 14.53 -1.55
CA GLU A 29 14.37 15.42 -2.24
C GLU A 29 13.96 14.91 -3.62
N GLU A 30 14.89 14.23 -4.30
CA GLU A 30 14.64 13.66 -5.62
C GLU A 30 13.90 12.30 -5.57
N GLN A 31 13.99 11.58 -4.44
CA GLN A 31 13.41 10.24 -4.30
C GLN A 31 12.05 10.25 -3.61
N VAL A 32 11.80 11.19 -2.70
CA VAL A 32 10.58 11.25 -1.89
C VAL A 32 9.75 12.47 -2.28
N ILE A 33 8.54 12.22 -2.78
CA ILE A 33 7.62 13.24 -3.25
C ILE A 33 6.39 13.27 -2.37
N PHE A 34 6.08 14.41 -1.75
CA PHE A 34 4.86 14.61 -0.99
C PHE A 34 3.82 15.36 -1.82
N LEU A 35 2.64 14.75 -1.99
CA LEU A 35 1.49 15.34 -2.65
C LEU A 35 0.35 15.47 -1.65
N SER A 36 -0.22 16.67 -1.49
CA SER A 36 -1.28 16.90 -0.52
C SER A 36 -2.62 16.33 -1.00
N LYS A 37 -3.22 16.96 -1.98
CA LYS A 37 -4.50 16.55 -2.54
C LYS A 37 -4.35 16.34 -4.04
N ILE A 38 -4.81 15.18 -4.50
CA ILE A 38 -4.83 14.82 -5.92
C ILE A 38 -6.26 14.52 -6.35
N ASP A 39 -6.57 14.72 -7.62
CA ASP A 39 -7.82 14.28 -8.19
C ASP A 39 -7.82 12.78 -8.52
N GLU A 40 -8.99 12.26 -8.86
CA GLU A 40 -9.16 10.83 -9.16
C GLU A 40 -8.36 10.40 -10.38
N LYS A 41 -8.25 11.25 -11.40
CA LYS A 41 -7.48 10.92 -12.61
C LYS A 41 -6.00 10.77 -12.31
N PHE A 42 -5.47 11.65 -11.47
CA PHE A 42 -4.07 11.58 -11.07
C PHE A 42 -3.79 10.38 -10.16
N LYS A 43 -4.72 10.06 -9.23
CA LYS A 43 -4.64 8.84 -8.42
C LYS A 43 -4.59 7.59 -9.29
N VAL A 44 -5.48 7.49 -10.27
CA VAL A 44 -5.50 6.37 -11.22
C VAL A 44 -4.18 6.28 -12.01
N ALA A 45 -3.63 7.41 -12.46
CA ALA A 45 -2.35 7.44 -13.14
C ALA A 45 -1.22 6.93 -12.23
N LEU A 46 -1.13 7.39 -10.98
CA LEU A 46 -0.16 6.91 -10.01
C LEU A 46 -0.28 5.41 -9.76
N LEU A 47 -1.50 4.89 -9.56
CA LEU A 47 -1.73 3.46 -9.36
C LEU A 47 -1.35 2.63 -10.60
N ASN A 48 -1.52 3.14 -11.81
CA ASN A 48 -1.09 2.44 -13.02
C ASN A 48 0.43 2.40 -13.17
N GLU A 49 1.14 3.46 -12.78
CA GLU A 49 2.59 3.56 -12.93
C GLU A 49 3.37 2.96 -11.74
N ALA A 50 2.76 2.87 -10.55
CA ALA A 50 3.42 2.32 -9.38
C ALA A 50 3.79 0.84 -9.57
N ASP A 51 4.89 0.42 -8.95
CA ASP A 51 5.27 -0.99 -8.83
C ASP A 51 4.79 -1.60 -7.52
N LEU A 52 4.61 -0.79 -6.48
CA LEU A 52 4.23 -1.20 -5.13
C LEU A 52 3.28 -0.18 -4.50
N PHE A 53 2.24 -0.65 -3.83
CA PHE A 53 1.46 0.14 -2.88
C PHE A 53 1.95 -0.14 -1.46
N LEU A 54 2.50 0.88 -0.77
CA LEU A 54 3.13 0.74 0.54
C LEU A 54 2.40 1.60 1.58
N MET A 55 1.76 0.95 2.54
CA MET A 55 1.09 1.63 3.66
C MET A 55 1.17 0.75 4.93
N PRO A 56 2.34 0.66 5.59
CA PRO A 56 2.54 -0.14 6.79
C PRO A 56 1.93 0.55 8.01
N SER A 57 0.60 0.48 8.12
CA SER A 57 -0.15 1.15 9.18
C SER A 57 0.21 0.61 10.56
N ILE A 58 0.13 1.49 11.55
CA ILE A 58 0.33 1.17 12.96
C ILE A 58 -0.90 1.60 13.76
N ILE A 59 -1.06 1.06 14.96
CA ILE A 59 -2.03 1.60 15.91
C ILE A 59 -1.46 2.90 16.47
N TYR A 60 -2.13 4.02 16.22
CA TYR A 60 -1.77 5.31 16.78
C TYR A 60 -2.92 5.87 17.60
N LYS A 61 -2.69 6.03 18.91
CA LYS A 61 -3.75 6.40 19.88
C LYS A 61 -4.91 5.40 19.81
N LYS A 62 -6.08 5.84 19.29
CA LYS A 62 -7.29 5.02 19.09
C LYS A 62 -7.56 4.74 17.60
N SER A 63 -6.67 5.15 16.72
CA SER A 63 -6.79 4.95 15.27
C SER A 63 -6.14 3.64 14.88
N VAL A 64 -6.84 2.84 14.11
CA VAL A 64 -6.38 1.57 13.54
C VAL A 64 -6.95 1.44 12.14
N GLU A 65 -6.19 0.83 11.22
CA GLU A 65 -6.72 0.49 9.90
C GLU A 65 -7.80 -0.58 10.03
N GLY A 66 -9.02 -0.27 9.62
CA GLY A 66 -10.15 -1.18 9.79
C GLY A 66 -10.15 -2.37 8.83
N PHE A 67 -9.75 -2.13 7.58
CA PHE A 67 -9.72 -3.14 6.52
C PHE A 67 -8.65 -2.83 5.47
N GLY A 68 -8.53 -1.56 5.07
CA GLY A 68 -7.59 -1.13 4.04
C GLY A 68 -8.15 -1.23 2.62
N ILE A 69 -9.26 -0.54 2.34
CA ILE A 69 -9.85 -0.49 0.99
C ILE A 69 -8.83 -0.09 -0.07
N SER A 70 -7.88 0.79 0.27
CA SER A 70 -6.81 1.24 -0.62
C SER A 70 -5.91 0.11 -1.13
N PHE A 71 -5.70 -0.96 -0.35
CA PHE A 71 -4.97 -2.15 -0.80
C PHE A 71 -5.74 -2.91 -1.88
N VAL A 72 -7.05 -3.05 -1.69
CA VAL A 72 -7.92 -3.68 -2.69
C VAL A 72 -8.00 -2.83 -3.96
N GLU A 73 -8.05 -1.51 -3.81
CA GLU A 73 -8.00 -0.56 -4.91
C GLU A 73 -6.70 -0.73 -5.70
N ALA A 74 -5.53 -0.67 -5.04
CA ALA A 74 -4.23 -0.90 -5.68
C ALA A 74 -4.18 -2.27 -6.38
N GLY A 75 -4.70 -3.31 -5.72
CA GLY A 75 -4.85 -4.65 -6.28
C GLY A 75 -5.63 -4.67 -7.59
N SER A 76 -6.70 -3.88 -7.71
CA SER A 76 -7.51 -3.80 -8.94
C SER A 76 -6.71 -3.29 -10.15
N TYR A 77 -5.67 -2.48 -9.91
CA TYR A 77 -4.69 -2.03 -10.90
C TYR A 77 -3.51 -3.01 -11.09
N GLY A 78 -3.56 -4.17 -10.44
CA GLY A 78 -2.50 -5.17 -10.54
C GLY A 78 -1.25 -4.82 -9.74
N LYS A 79 -1.40 -4.04 -8.68
CA LYS A 79 -0.31 -3.70 -7.77
C LYS A 79 -0.41 -4.53 -6.51
N GLY A 80 0.66 -5.24 -6.19
CA GLY A 80 0.79 -5.87 -4.88
C GLY A 80 1.05 -4.82 -3.82
N SER A 81 0.86 -5.19 -2.56
CA SER A 81 0.91 -4.23 -1.47
C SER A 81 1.79 -4.70 -0.31
N ILE A 82 2.31 -3.73 0.46
CA ILE A 82 2.87 -3.98 1.78
C ILE A 82 2.05 -3.20 2.80
N GLY A 83 1.45 -3.91 3.75
CA GLY A 83 0.61 -3.37 4.82
C GLY A 83 1.14 -3.69 6.20
N GLY A 84 0.54 -3.10 7.22
CA GLY A 84 0.85 -3.39 8.62
C GLY A 84 0.21 -4.68 9.12
N ILE A 85 0.67 -5.16 10.27
CA ILE A 85 0.09 -6.33 10.98
C ILE A 85 -0.86 -5.92 12.11
N SER A 86 -0.97 -4.62 12.38
CA SER A 86 -1.62 -4.13 13.59
C SER A 86 -3.13 -3.92 13.47
N GLY A 87 -3.69 -3.99 12.26
CA GLY A 87 -5.10 -3.73 11.98
C GLY A 87 -5.74 -4.78 11.07
N GLY A 88 -6.72 -4.35 10.27
CA GLY A 88 -7.48 -5.20 9.36
C GLY A 88 -6.83 -5.47 8.00
N GLU A 89 -5.57 -5.08 7.79
CA GLU A 89 -4.86 -5.22 6.51
C GLU A 89 -4.73 -6.67 6.05
N ALA A 90 -4.69 -7.63 6.97
CA ALA A 90 -4.64 -9.07 6.67
C ALA A 90 -5.90 -9.59 5.94
N ASP A 91 -7.01 -8.86 5.99
CA ASP A 91 -8.19 -9.17 5.21
C ASP A 91 -8.07 -8.68 3.76
N ALA A 92 -7.40 -7.56 3.55
CA ALA A 92 -7.16 -6.94 2.23
C ALA A 92 -5.89 -7.45 1.53
N ILE A 93 -4.90 -7.95 2.29
CA ILE A 93 -3.63 -8.49 1.78
C ILE A 93 -3.52 -9.96 2.18
N LYS A 94 -3.27 -10.82 1.21
CA LYS A 94 -2.91 -12.22 1.49
C LYS A 94 -1.38 -12.34 1.48
N ASP A 95 -0.81 -12.45 2.68
CA ASP A 95 0.64 -12.46 2.90
C ASP A 95 1.34 -13.52 2.03
N GLY A 96 2.42 -13.12 1.35
CA GLY A 96 3.16 -13.94 0.40
C GLY A 96 2.43 -14.24 -0.91
N LYS A 97 1.20 -13.73 -1.12
CA LYS A 97 0.41 -13.97 -2.33
C LYS A 97 0.02 -12.69 -3.07
N THR A 98 -0.58 -11.73 -2.38
CA THR A 98 -0.98 -10.46 -2.98
C THR A 98 -0.10 -9.29 -2.52
N GLY A 99 0.86 -9.59 -1.66
CA GLY A 99 1.77 -8.63 -1.05
C GLY A 99 2.39 -9.21 0.21
N TYR A 100 2.87 -8.35 1.08
CA TYR A 100 3.45 -8.73 2.37
C TYR A 100 2.87 -7.90 3.51
N LEU A 101 2.86 -8.51 4.70
CA LEU A 101 2.55 -7.83 5.95
C LEU A 101 3.84 -7.63 6.75
N CYS A 102 3.98 -6.48 7.40
CA CYS A 102 5.14 -6.13 8.20
C CYS A 102 4.76 -5.39 9.48
N ASP A 103 5.63 -5.39 10.47
CA ASP A 103 5.46 -4.50 11.62
C ASP A 103 5.80 -3.06 11.20
N GLY A 104 4.78 -2.21 11.13
CA GLY A 104 4.94 -0.80 10.76
C GLY A 104 5.74 0.04 11.77
N ASN A 105 5.97 -0.48 12.99
CA ASN A 105 6.82 0.16 13.99
C ASN A 105 8.31 -0.26 13.86
N ASP A 106 8.62 -1.26 13.05
CA ASP A 106 9.98 -1.77 12.86
C ASP A 106 10.48 -1.49 11.43
N LEU A 107 11.45 -0.60 11.31
CA LEU A 107 12.07 -0.25 10.02
C LEU A 107 12.72 -1.47 9.34
N ASN A 108 13.27 -2.41 10.10
CA ASN A 108 13.87 -3.62 9.53
C ASN A 108 12.78 -4.53 8.94
N SER A 109 11.65 -4.67 9.62
CA SER A 109 10.50 -5.43 9.13
C SER A 109 9.96 -4.84 7.81
N ILE A 110 9.82 -3.52 7.73
CA ILE A 110 9.41 -2.82 6.51
C ILE A 110 10.43 -3.05 5.38
N HIS A 111 11.73 -2.87 5.69
CA HIS A 111 12.80 -3.04 4.72
C HIS A 111 12.86 -4.47 4.17
N GLU A 112 12.77 -5.49 5.03
CA GLU A 112 12.73 -6.88 4.60
C GLU A 112 11.53 -7.19 3.72
N ALA A 113 10.36 -6.66 4.04
CA ALA A 113 9.16 -6.82 3.22
C ALA A 113 9.36 -6.22 1.82
N VAL A 114 9.96 -5.03 1.72
CA VAL A 114 10.29 -4.38 0.44
C VAL A 114 11.30 -5.21 -0.35
N LEU A 115 12.36 -5.71 0.29
CA LEU A 115 13.35 -6.56 -0.38
C LEU A 115 12.72 -7.85 -0.93
N LYS A 116 11.89 -8.53 -0.15
CA LYS A 116 11.16 -9.74 -0.57
C LYS A 116 10.22 -9.44 -1.74
N TYR A 117 9.57 -8.28 -1.70
CA TYR A 117 8.62 -7.88 -2.73
C TYR A 117 9.27 -7.75 -4.11
N PHE A 118 10.45 -7.14 -4.18
CA PHE A 118 11.17 -6.94 -5.44
C PHE A 118 12.13 -8.07 -5.82
N TYR A 119 12.38 -9.03 -4.92
CA TYR A 119 13.30 -10.13 -5.18
C TYR A 119 12.85 -10.97 -6.39
N ASN A 120 13.75 -11.17 -7.35
CA ASN A 120 13.50 -11.97 -8.58
C ASN A 120 12.20 -11.58 -9.34
N ASP A 121 11.91 -10.30 -9.45
CA ASP A 121 10.69 -9.79 -10.10
C ASP A 121 9.37 -10.28 -9.47
N ASN A 122 9.41 -10.73 -8.23
CA ASN A 122 8.24 -11.29 -7.52
C ASN A 122 7.04 -10.34 -7.51
N TYR A 123 7.28 -9.02 -7.51
CA TYR A 123 6.23 -8.00 -7.56
C TYR A 123 5.24 -8.18 -8.73
N LYS A 124 5.70 -8.71 -9.88
CA LYS A 124 4.84 -8.98 -11.05
C LYS A 124 3.82 -10.06 -10.76
N ILE A 125 4.25 -11.13 -10.09
CA ILE A 125 3.39 -12.25 -9.69
C ILE A 125 2.40 -11.79 -8.61
N LEU A 126 2.89 -11.12 -7.58
CA LEU A 126 2.07 -10.58 -6.50
C LEU A 126 1.00 -9.62 -7.03
N GLY A 127 1.35 -8.74 -7.98
CA GLY A 127 0.43 -7.83 -8.63
C GLY A 127 -0.69 -8.53 -9.41
N LEU A 128 -0.35 -9.57 -10.17
CA LEU A 128 -1.36 -10.38 -10.88
C LEU A 128 -2.32 -11.06 -9.91
N GLN A 129 -1.80 -11.63 -8.82
CA GLN A 129 -2.59 -12.29 -7.78
C GLN A 129 -3.46 -11.27 -7.01
N ALA A 130 -2.93 -10.07 -6.74
CA ALA A 130 -3.69 -8.98 -6.13
C ALA A 130 -4.86 -8.54 -7.02
N LYS A 131 -4.64 -8.46 -8.33
CA LYS A 131 -5.69 -8.15 -9.30
C LYS A 131 -6.81 -9.20 -9.31
N ASP A 132 -6.46 -10.45 -9.23
CA ASP A 132 -7.46 -11.53 -9.16
C ASP A 132 -8.20 -11.50 -7.82
N PHE A 133 -7.48 -11.32 -6.73
CA PHE A 133 -8.05 -11.25 -5.38
C PHE A 133 -9.01 -10.06 -5.22
N SER A 134 -8.69 -8.89 -5.79
CA SER A 134 -9.52 -7.69 -5.72
C SER A 134 -10.93 -7.89 -6.31
N LYS A 135 -11.10 -8.81 -7.26
CA LYS A 135 -12.41 -9.12 -7.87
C LYS A 135 -13.45 -9.58 -6.85
N LYS A 136 -13.01 -10.20 -5.73
CA LYS A 136 -13.91 -10.66 -4.67
C LYS A 136 -14.65 -9.51 -3.99
N PHE A 137 -14.07 -8.31 -4.02
CA PHE A 137 -14.60 -7.11 -3.37
C PHE A 137 -15.41 -6.21 -4.31
N LYS A 138 -15.68 -6.66 -5.54
CA LYS A 138 -16.62 -5.97 -6.43
C LYS A 138 -18.02 -6.00 -5.83
N TRP A 139 -18.73 -4.89 -5.94
CA TRP A 139 -20.09 -4.75 -5.41
C TRP A 139 -21.02 -5.87 -5.84
N GLU A 140 -20.95 -6.32 -7.09
CA GLU A 140 -21.74 -7.45 -7.61
C GLU A 140 -21.54 -8.72 -6.76
N ASN A 141 -20.29 -9.03 -6.42
CA ASN A 141 -19.96 -10.20 -5.61
C ASN A 141 -20.38 -10.04 -4.15
N ILE A 142 -20.23 -8.85 -3.59
CA ILE A 142 -20.64 -8.54 -2.22
C ILE A 142 -22.17 -8.62 -2.10
N ILE A 143 -22.92 -8.03 -3.03
CA ILE A 143 -24.39 -8.09 -3.06
C ILE A 143 -24.86 -9.54 -3.14
N ASN A 144 -24.27 -10.37 -4.01
CA ASN A 144 -24.64 -11.78 -4.13
C ASN A 144 -24.41 -12.56 -2.82
N GLN A 145 -23.34 -12.24 -2.07
CA GLN A 145 -23.13 -12.84 -0.75
C GLN A 145 -24.21 -12.44 0.25
N TYR A 146 -24.64 -11.18 0.27
CA TYR A 146 -25.74 -10.74 1.14
C TYR A 146 -27.07 -11.38 0.75
N LEU A 147 -27.39 -11.47 -0.55
CA LEU A 147 -28.61 -12.10 -1.03
C LEU A 147 -28.69 -13.60 -0.72
N ALA A 148 -27.54 -14.26 -0.60
CA ALA A 148 -27.48 -15.68 -0.23
C ALA A 148 -27.73 -15.94 1.26
N LEU A 149 -27.83 -14.89 2.10
CA LEU A 149 -28.12 -14.99 3.54
C LEU A 149 -29.62 -14.81 3.85
N ILE A 150 -30.40 -14.44 2.86
CA ILE A 150 -31.87 -14.20 2.95
C ILE A 150 -32.62 -15.37 2.34
#